data_2f92c80708ed1608719d78fb08cbfb65
#
_entry.id   2f92c80708ed1608719d78fb08cbfb65
#
_cell.length_a   1.000
_cell.length_b   1.000
_cell.length_c   1.000
_cell.angle_alpha   90.00
_cell.angle_beta   90.00
_cell.angle_gamma   90.00
#
_symmetry.space_group_name_H-M   'P 1'
#
loop_
_entity.id
_entity.type
_entity.pdbx_description
1 polymer ?
#
loop_
_entity_poly.entity_id
_entity_poly.type
_entity_poly.pdbx_seq_one_letter_code
_entity_poly.pdbx_strand_id
1 'polypeptide(L)'
;LTSQATPLRSRWGGWYVTGRHGEQTHLGNIVVGRVEDLQDLEALRVGNVDELSGLIDTSAYLTPLSDIVALMVLEHQVEVQNEISRLKFETVGRLAEERGDVDAAQLADLVEPLVRAMLMVDEVRLTGEIVGGSGFREHFESQGPVDASGRSLRQLDLQSRLFRYPLSYLIYSEAFNALPGTVRDAVYGRLEAVLAAPPADDDFAVITLSDREAISAILAATLPDVFTP
;
A
#
# COMPACT_ATOMS: atom_id res chain seq x y z
N LEU A 1 -10.37 10.98 -1.21
CA LEU A 1 -9.37 10.06 -1.73
C LEU A 1 -9.45 8.76 -0.93
N THR A 2 -9.42 7.62 -1.59
CA THR A 2 -9.32 6.32 -0.94
C THR A 2 -7.85 6.06 -0.60
N SER A 3 -7.59 5.53 0.59
CA SER A 3 -6.26 5.17 1.08
C SER A 3 -6.31 3.82 1.79
N GLN A 4 -5.17 3.30 2.20
CA GLN A 4 -5.10 2.07 2.99
C GLN A 4 -5.84 2.19 4.35
N ALA A 5 -6.00 3.39 4.89
CA ALA A 5 -6.80 3.66 6.09
C ALA A 5 -8.32 3.67 5.84
N THR A 6 -8.77 3.65 4.58
CA THR A 6 -10.19 3.63 4.25
C THR A 6 -10.77 2.23 4.45
N PRO A 7 -11.83 2.04 5.25
CA PRO A 7 -12.49 0.73 5.38
C PRO A 7 -12.96 0.18 4.03
N LEU A 8 -12.85 -1.13 3.82
CA LEU A 8 -13.20 -1.78 2.55
C LEU A 8 -14.62 -1.40 2.10
N ARG A 9 -15.58 -1.36 3.04
CA ARG A 9 -16.97 -0.97 2.79
C ARG A 9 -17.16 0.42 2.17
N SER A 10 -16.14 1.27 2.21
CA SER A 10 -16.18 2.66 1.69
C SER A 10 -15.30 2.84 0.45
N ARG A 11 -14.70 1.77 -0.06
CA ARG A 11 -13.82 1.82 -1.24
C ARG A 11 -14.60 1.63 -2.54
N TRP A 12 -14.01 2.12 -3.62
CA TRP A 12 -14.36 1.86 -5.03
C TRP A 12 -15.73 2.32 -5.49
N GLY A 13 -16.33 3.32 -4.83
CA GLY A 13 -17.53 3.97 -5.35
C GLY A 13 -17.32 4.52 -6.75
N GLY A 14 -18.17 4.07 -7.69
CA GLY A 14 -18.06 4.42 -9.12
C GLY A 14 -17.07 3.55 -9.92
N TRP A 15 -16.53 2.48 -9.34
CA TRP A 15 -15.63 1.52 -10.00
C TRP A 15 -16.32 0.16 -10.18
N TYR A 16 -15.85 -0.58 -11.17
CA TYR A 16 -16.16 -2.01 -11.28
C TYR A 16 -15.08 -2.82 -10.56
N VAL A 17 -15.48 -3.88 -9.86
CA VAL A 17 -14.60 -4.71 -9.04
C VAL A 17 -14.96 -6.17 -9.25
N THR A 18 -13.97 -7.01 -9.55
CA THR A 18 -14.12 -8.47 -9.62
C THR A 18 -13.22 -9.15 -8.60
N GLY A 19 -13.68 -10.27 -8.07
CA GLY A 19 -13.00 -11.06 -7.08
C GLY A 19 -13.93 -11.46 -5.94
N ARG A 20 -13.38 -12.17 -4.98
CA ARG A 20 -14.10 -12.67 -3.80
C ARG A 20 -13.55 -11.99 -2.56
N HIS A 21 -14.47 -11.53 -1.73
CA HIS A 21 -14.18 -10.82 -0.49
C HIS A 21 -15.00 -11.36 0.69
N GLY A 22 -15.58 -12.56 0.53
CA GLY A 22 -16.42 -13.18 1.53
C GLY A 22 -17.68 -12.35 1.83
N GLU A 23 -17.92 -12.10 3.10
CA GLU A 23 -19.03 -11.26 3.59
C GLU A 23 -18.65 -9.78 3.73
N GLN A 24 -17.41 -9.42 3.46
CA GLN A 24 -17.01 -8.02 3.42
C GLN A 24 -17.72 -7.32 2.26
N THR A 25 -17.92 -6.02 2.39
CA THR A 25 -18.63 -5.23 1.37
C THR A 25 -17.80 -4.05 0.91
N HIS A 26 -18.09 -3.55 -0.30
CA HIS A 26 -17.52 -2.33 -0.86
C HIS A 26 -18.58 -1.54 -1.65
N LEU A 27 -18.25 -0.34 -2.13
CA LEU A 27 -19.12 0.50 -2.93
C LEU A 27 -18.97 0.26 -4.44
N GLY A 28 -18.06 -0.60 -4.85
CA GLY A 28 -17.91 -0.99 -6.26
C GLY A 28 -19.12 -1.74 -6.79
N ASN A 29 -19.30 -1.71 -8.12
CA ASN A 29 -20.38 -2.37 -8.83
C ASN A 29 -21.80 -1.81 -8.55
N ILE A 30 -21.92 -0.76 -7.72
CA ILE A 30 -23.19 -0.11 -7.46
C ILE A 30 -23.59 0.70 -8.71
N VAL A 31 -24.74 0.40 -9.27
CA VAL A 31 -25.36 1.16 -10.36
C VAL A 31 -26.56 1.91 -9.80
N VAL A 32 -26.48 3.22 -9.80
CA VAL A 32 -27.55 4.11 -9.33
C VAL A 32 -28.48 4.41 -10.52
N GLY A 33 -29.69 3.89 -10.45
CA GLY A 33 -30.70 4.10 -11.50
C GLY A 33 -31.48 5.39 -11.32
N ARG A 34 -31.67 5.84 -10.09
CA ARG A 34 -32.47 7.02 -9.71
C ARG A 34 -31.81 7.76 -8.56
N VAL A 35 -32.06 9.05 -8.42
CA VAL A 35 -31.51 9.90 -7.36
C VAL A 35 -31.91 9.42 -5.96
N GLU A 36 -33.10 8.85 -5.83
CA GLU A 36 -33.61 8.29 -4.57
C GLU A 36 -32.77 7.10 -4.08
N ASP A 37 -32.16 6.34 -4.99
CA ASP A 37 -31.32 5.18 -4.67
C ASP A 37 -30.05 5.60 -3.90
N LEU A 38 -29.64 6.87 -3.99
CA LEU A 38 -28.50 7.42 -3.23
C LEU A 38 -28.75 7.46 -1.72
N GLN A 39 -30.02 7.36 -1.28
CA GLN A 39 -30.39 7.42 0.14
C GLN A 39 -30.12 6.09 0.84
N ASP A 40 -30.02 4.98 0.12
CA ASP A 40 -29.75 3.64 0.67
C ASP A 40 -28.80 2.85 -0.23
N LEU A 41 -27.52 3.23 -0.20
CA LEU A 41 -26.47 2.51 -0.95
C LEU A 41 -26.22 1.10 -0.40
N GLU A 42 -26.61 0.83 0.86
CA GLU A 42 -26.45 -0.52 1.44
C GLU A 42 -27.33 -1.53 0.71
N ALA A 43 -28.55 -1.15 0.35
CA ALA A 43 -29.48 -2.01 -0.41
C ALA A 43 -29.01 -2.28 -1.85
N LEU A 44 -28.10 -1.47 -2.38
CA LEU A 44 -27.54 -1.60 -3.74
C LEU A 44 -26.21 -2.33 -3.79
N ARG A 45 -25.65 -2.75 -2.64
CA ARG A 45 -24.35 -3.44 -2.61
C ARG A 45 -24.44 -4.75 -3.37
N VAL A 46 -23.42 -4.94 -4.20
CA VAL A 46 -23.25 -6.19 -4.95
C VAL A 46 -22.24 -7.05 -4.18
N GLY A 47 -22.51 -8.34 -4.07
CA GLY A 47 -21.59 -9.30 -3.46
C GLY A 47 -20.41 -9.62 -4.36
N ASN A 48 -19.85 -10.82 -4.18
CA ASN A 48 -18.72 -11.29 -5.00
C ASN A 48 -19.12 -11.34 -6.49
N VAL A 49 -18.27 -10.79 -7.35
CA VAL A 49 -18.44 -10.77 -8.81
C VAL A 49 -17.22 -11.41 -9.44
N ASP A 50 -17.39 -12.53 -10.11
CA ASP A 50 -16.28 -13.24 -10.73
C ASP A 50 -15.84 -12.57 -12.06
N GLU A 51 -16.79 -12.00 -12.83
CA GLU A 51 -16.51 -11.26 -14.06
C GLU A 51 -17.57 -10.18 -14.34
N LEU A 52 -17.24 -9.18 -15.18
CA LEU A 52 -18.08 -8.01 -15.45
C LEU A 52 -19.05 -8.18 -16.62
N SER A 53 -18.95 -9.23 -17.43
CA SER A 53 -19.80 -9.42 -18.61
C SER A 53 -21.30 -9.53 -18.29
N GLY A 54 -21.65 -9.86 -17.04
CA GLY A 54 -23.01 -9.81 -16.52
C GLY A 54 -23.52 -8.41 -16.15
N LEU A 55 -22.63 -7.43 -16.03
CA LEU A 55 -22.95 -6.06 -15.57
C LEU A 55 -22.82 -5.03 -16.70
N ILE A 56 -21.84 -5.20 -17.59
CA ILE A 56 -21.54 -4.27 -18.69
C ILE A 56 -21.14 -5.01 -19.96
N ASP A 57 -21.15 -4.32 -21.09
CA ASP A 57 -20.54 -4.80 -22.33
C ASP A 57 -19.01 -4.70 -22.21
N THR A 58 -18.34 -5.85 -22.10
CA THR A 58 -16.89 -5.96 -21.96
C THR A 58 -16.17 -6.15 -23.29
N SER A 59 -16.86 -6.14 -24.42
CA SER A 59 -16.27 -6.44 -25.76
C SER A 59 -15.17 -5.45 -26.18
N ALA A 60 -15.18 -4.23 -25.63
CA ALA A 60 -14.17 -3.19 -25.91
C ALA A 60 -12.93 -3.28 -25.00
N TYR A 61 -12.90 -4.16 -24.03
CA TYR A 61 -11.84 -4.29 -23.03
C TYR A 61 -10.99 -5.53 -23.28
N LEU A 62 -9.72 -5.50 -22.83
CA LEU A 62 -8.80 -6.63 -22.97
C LEU A 62 -9.20 -7.85 -22.11
N THR A 63 -9.94 -7.60 -21.02
CA THR A 63 -10.41 -8.61 -20.09
C THR A 63 -11.73 -8.15 -19.45
N PRO A 64 -12.64 -9.06 -19.10
CA PRO A 64 -13.85 -8.73 -18.34
C PRO A 64 -13.58 -8.60 -16.83
N LEU A 65 -12.33 -8.43 -16.42
CA LEU A 65 -11.92 -8.42 -15.02
C LEU A 65 -11.45 -7.03 -14.58
N SER A 66 -11.78 -6.68 -13.33
CA SER A 66 -11.23 -5.56 -12.59
C SER A 66 -10.84 -6.09 -11.20
N ASP A 67 -9.68 -6.72 -11.14
CA ASP A 67 -9.24 -7.56 -10.02
C ASP A 67 -9.12 -6.76 -8.72
N ILE A 68 -9.83 -7.21 -7.68
CA ILE A 68 -9.85 -6.57 -6.36
C ILE A 68 -8.45 -6.47 -5.74
N VAL A 69 -7.59 -7.49 -5.93
CA VAL A 69 -6.22 -7.50 -5.40
C VAL A 69 -5.37 -6.45 -6.12
N ALA A 70 -5.53 -6.34 -7.45
CA ALA A 70 -4.86 -5.29 -8.23
C ALA A 70 -5.29 -3.89 -7.79
N LEU A 71 -6.58 -3.68 -7.50
CA LEU A 71 -7.08 -2.40 -7.01
C LEU A 71 -6.51 -2.05 -5.63
N MET A 72 -6.43 -3.02 -4.71
CA MET A 72 -5.82 -2.81 -3.38
C MET A 72 -4.33 -2.44 -3.47
N VAL A 73 -3.58 -3.14 -4.33
CA VAL A 73 -2.16 -2.82 -4.57
C VAL A 73 -2.02 -1.44 -5.22
N LEU A 74 -2.89 -1.08 -6.17
CA LEU A 74 -2.90 0.23 -6.81
C LEU A 74 -3.17 1.36 -5.80
N GLU A 75 -4.12 1.20 -4.89
CA GLU A 75 -4.40 2.19 -3.83
C GLU A 75 -3.18 2.42 -2.95
N HIS A 76 -2.54 1.34 -2.48
CA HIS A 76 -1.30 1.43 -1.72
C HIS A 76 -0.18 2.12 -2.53
N GLN A 77 -0.01 1.75 -3.79
CA GLN A 77 0.99 2.36 -4.67
C GLN A 77 0.76 3.85 -4.84
N VAL A 78 -0.49 4.27 -5.06
CA VAL A 78 -0.86 5.69 -5.23
C VAL A 78 -0.59 6.47 -3.95
N GLU A 79 -0.93 5.93 -2.77
CA GLU A 79 -0.70 6.58 -1.50
C GLU A 79 0.80 6.81 -1.24
N VAL A 80 1.62 5.77 -1.33
CA VAL A 80 3.07 5.88 -1.13
C VAL A 80 3.72 6.78 -2.18
N GLN A 81 3.28 6.70 -3.45
CA GLN A 81 3.78 7.56 -4.53
C GLN A 81 3.44 9.04 -4.30
N ASN A 82 2.26 9.33 -3.76
CA ASN A 82 1.87 10.68 -3.38
C ASN A 82 2.75 11.21 -2.24
N GLU A 83 3.06 10.39 -1.23
CA GLU A 83 3.95 10.77 -0.14
C GLU A 83 5.40 10.99 -0.61
N ILE A 84 5.92 10.14 -1.52
CA ILE A 84 7.23 10.37 -2.17
C ILE A 84 7.23 11.70 -2.90
N SER A 85 6.18 12.01 -3.65
CA SER A 85 6.05 13.24 -4.42
C SER A 85 5.96 14.46 -3.49
N ARG A 86 5.13 14.40 -2.45
CA ARG A 86 4.99 15.44 -1.42
C ARG A 86 6.35 15.73 -0.78
N LEU A 87 7.01 14.69 -0.28
CA LEU A 87 8.32 14.80 0.36
C LEU A 87 9.36 15.44 -0.56
N LYS A 88 9.40 15.04 -1.83
CA LYS A 88 10.29 15.63 -2.83
C LYS A 88 10.04 17.13 -3.02
N PHE A 89 8.78 17.53 -3.20
CA PHE A 89 8.44 18.95 -3.42
C PHE A 89 8.73 19.80 -2.18
N GLU A 90 8.35 19.36 -0.98
CA GLU A 90 8.59 20.09 0.25
C GLU A 90 10.09 20.23 0.55
N THR A 91 10.87 19.17 0.33
CA THR A 91 12.32 19.20 0.53
C THR A 91 13.00 20.14 -0.46
N VAL A 92 12.66 20.09 -1.75
CA VAL A 92 13.25 20.99 -2.76
C VAL A 92 12.90 22.44 -2.45
N GLY A 93 11.66 22.73 -2.02
CA GLY A 93 11.23 24.04 -1.59
C GLY A 93 12.09 24.57 -0.42
N ARG A 94 12.23 23.80 0.64
CA ARG A 94 13.03 24.18 1.83
C ARG A 94 14.51 24.34 1.53
N LEU A 95 15.11 23.41 0.76
CA LEU A 95 16.50 23.52 0.33
C LEU A 95 16.77 24.80 -0.46
N ALA A 96 15.80 25.28 -1.25
CA ALA A 96 15.89 26.52 -1.99
C ALA A 96 15.78 27.75 -1.06
N GLU A 97 14.90 27.73 -0.06
CA GLU A 97 14.67 28.81 0.90
C GLU A 97 15.82 28.94 1.92
N GLU A 98 16.32 27.82 2.46
CA GLU A 98 17.29 27.75 3.55
C GLU A 98 18.75 27.62 3.06
N ARG A 99 19.02 27.85 1.76
CA ARG A 99 20.35 27.79 1.16
C ARG A 99 21.08 26.44 1.31
N GLY A 100 20.30 25.36 1.38
CA GLY A 100 20.85 24.00 1.37
C GLY A 100 21.00 23.33 2.74
N ASP A 101 20.61 23.98 3.82
CA ASP A 101 20.70 23.40 5.17
C ASP A 101 19.29 23.18 5.76
N VAL A 102 18.84 21.94 5.76
CA VAL A 102 17.58 21.52 6.43
C VAL A 102 17.95 20.92 7.78
N ASP A 103 17.40 21.46 8.86
CA ASP A 103 17.63 20.94 10.21
C ASP A 103 17.16 19.47 10.34
N ALA A 104 17.92 18.67 11.08
CA ALA A 104 17.66 17.23 11.25
C ALA A 104 16.28 16.95 11.88
N ALA A 105 15.80 17.82 12.80
CA ALA A 105 14.47 17.66 13.38
C ALA A 105 13.36 17.94 12.37
N GLN A 106 13.52 18.97 11.56
CA GLN A 106 12.58 19.27 10.47
C GLN A 106 12.55 18.16 9.41
N LEU A 107 13.71 17.57 9.12
CA LEU A 107 13.79 16.45 8.18
C LEU A 107 13.09 15.20 8.74
N ALA A 108 13.24 14.92 10.03
CA ALA A 108 12.52 13.83 10.69
C ALA A 108 11.00 13.97 10.58
N ASP A 109 10.46 15.18 10.85
CA ASP A 109 9.03 15.47 10.71
C ASP A 109 8.56 15.33 9.26
N LEU A 110 9.38 15.71 8.28
CA LEU A 110 9.07 15.62 6.86
C LEU A 110 8.95 14.19 6.35
N VAL A 111 9.83 13.29 6.83
CA VAL A 111 9.87 11.88 6.36
C VAL A 111 8.83 11.00 7.05
N GLU A 112 8.36 11.37 8.23
CA GLU A 112 7.45 10.53 9.04
C GLU A 112 6.19 10.08 8.30
N PRO A 113 5.45 10.93 7.55
CA PRO A 113 4.26 10.50 6.81
C PRO A 113 4.59 9.43 5.75
N LEU A 114 5.72 9.56 5.04
CA LEU A 114 6.15 8.55 4.08
C LEU A 114 6.48 7.22 4.79
N VAL A 115 7.22 7.25 5.90
CA VAL A 115 7.57 6.06 6.67
C VAL A 115 6.32 5.35 7.18
N ARG A 116 5.33 6.08 7.70
CA ARG A 116 4.03 5.53 8.14
C ARG A 116 3.29 4.87 6.98
N ALA A 117 3.20 5.54 5.82
CA ALA A 117 2.55 4.99 4.63
C ALA A 117 3.27 3.74 4.12
N MET A 118 4.61 3.75 4.09
CA MET A 118 5.41 2.59 3.67
C MET A 118 5.27 1.40 4.62
N LEU A 119 5.16 1.64 5.93
CA LEU A 119 4.97 0.60 6.94
C LEU A 119 3.49 0.23 7.17
N MET A 120 2.56 0.84 6.41
CA MET A 120 1.12 0.55 6.46
C MET A 120 0.53 0.64 7.87
N VAL A 121 1.00 1.61 8.67
CA VAL A 121 0.64 1.76 10.09
C VAL A 121 -0.86 1.93 10.29
N ASP A 122 -1.50 2.66 9.38
CA ASP A 122 -2.91 3.02 9.44
C ASP A 122 -3.79 2.08 8.57
N GLU A 123 -3.25 0.95 8.09
CA GLU A 123 -4.00 0.01 7.26
C GLU A 123 -5.18 -0.60 8.02
N VAL A 124 -6.36 -0.51 7.40
CA VAL A 124 -7.56 -1.16 7.94
C VAL A 124 -7.47 -2.67 7.74
N ARG A 125 -7.63 -3.41 8.83
CA ARG A 125 -7.57 -4.87 8.80
C ARG A 125 -8.69 -5.46 7.96
N LEU A 126 -8.34 -6.49 7.19
CA LEU A 126 -9.30 -7.36 6.54
C LEU A 126 -9.97 -8.26 7.57
N THR A 127 -11.25 -8.55 7.38
CA THR A 127 -12.05 -9.43 8.26
C THR A 127 -12.37 -10.78 7.60
N GLY A 128 -11.79 -11.03 6.43
CA GLY A 128 -11.92 -12.27 5.67
C GLY A 128 -11.01 -12.25 4.45
N GLU A 129 -10.84 -13.41 3.85
CA GLU A 129 -9.96 -13.61 2.72
C GLU A 129 -10.41 -12.80 1.48
N ILE A 130 -9.44 -12.19 0.79
CA ILE A 130 -9.60 -11.55 -0.50
C ILE A 130 -8.96 -12.44 -1.57
N VAL A 131 -9.70 -12.75 -2.63
CA VAL A 131 -9.22 -13.58 -3.75
C VAL A 131 -9.48 -12.86 -5.06
N GLY A 132 -8.43 -12.57 -5.81
CA GLY A 132 -8.48 -12.08 -7.18
C GLY A 132 -8.75 -13.20 -8.18
N GLY A 133 -9.15 -12.85 -9.39
CA GLY A 133 -9.44 -13.81 -10.46
C GLY A 133 -8.58 -13.68 -11.72
N SER A 134 -7.69 -12.68 -11.79
CA SER A 134 -6.95 -12.35 -13.02
C SER A 134 -5.55 -12.99 -13.13
N GLY A 135 -5.05 -13.67 -12.09
CA GLY A 135 -3.66 -14.09 -11.98
C GLY A 135 -2.71 -12.93 -11.61
N PHE A 136 -3.25 -11.77 -11.22
CA PHE A 136 -2.46 -10.62 -10.81
C PHE A 136 -1.57 -10.94 -9.60
N ARG A 137 -2.11 -11.64 -8.60
CA ARG A 137 -1.37 -12.00 -7.39
C ARG A 137 -0.07 -12.73 -7.72
N GLU A 138 -0.15 -13.80 -8.47
CA GLU A 138 0.98 -14.65 -8.83
C GLU A 138 2.02 -13.87 -9.63
N HIS A 139 1.55 -13.07 -10.59
CA HIS A 139 2.43 -12.22 -11.38
C HIS A 139 3.11 -11.16 -10.51
N PHE A 140 2.37 -10.47 -9.65
CA PHE A 140 2.90 -9.42 -8.77
C PHE A 140 3.92 -9.97 -7.77
N GLU A 141 3.62 -11.10 -7.13
CA GLU A 141 4.52 -11.75 -6.17
C GLU A 141 5.81 -12.30 -6.82
N SER A 142 5.75 -12.65 -8.11
CA SER A 142 6.92 -13.13 -8.86
C SER A 142 7.93 -12.04 -9.22
N GLN A 143 7.59 -10.78 -9.03
CA GLN A 143 8.46 -9.66 -9.36
C GLN A 143 9.30 -9.22 -8.16
N GLY A 144 10.44 -8.60 -8.46
CA GLY A 144 11.28 -7.95 -7.45
C GLY A 144 12.26 -8.87 -6.74
N PRO A 145 13.07 -8.28 -5.84
CA PRO A 145 14.10 -9.02 -5.14
C PRO A 145 13.53 -9.93 -4.06
N VAL A 146 14.23 -11.05 -3.83
CA VAL A 146 13.94 -12.02 -2.78
C VAL A 146 15.16 -12.24 -1.90
N ASP A 147 14.97 -12.58 -0.63
CA ASP A 147 16.04 -13.05 0.23
C ASP A 147 16.38 -14.54 -0.02
N ALA A 148 17.39 -15.05 0.70
CA ALA A 148 17.82 -16.45 0.59
C ALA A 148 16.73 -17.47 0.99
N SER A 149 15.71 -17.04 1.73
CA SER A 149 14.55 -17.85 2.13
C SER A 149 13.36 -17.70 1.17
N GLY A 150 13.52 -16.95 0.07
CA GLY A 150 12.45 -16.66 -0.90
C GLY A 150 11.42 -15.66 -0.41
N ARG A 151 11.72 -14.87 0.62
CA ARG A 151 10.82 -13.81 1.11
C ARG A 151 10.99 -12.54 0.28
N SER A 152 9.88 -11.86 -0.03
CA SER A 152 9.85 -10.61 -0.79
C SER A 152 8.84 -9.65 -0.17
N LEU A 153 9.12 -8.33 -0.27
CA LEU A 153 8.16 -7.29 0.09
C LEU A 153 6.92 -7.25 -0.82
N ARG A 154 6.90 -8.04 -1.90
CA ARG A 154 5.72 -8.17 -2.78
C ARG A 154 4.80 -9.32 -2.40
N GLN A 155 5.15 -10.15 -1.43
CA GLN A 155 4.25 -11.21 -0.98
C GLN A 155 3.03 -10.66 -0.30
N LEU A 156 1.85 -11.15 -0.70
CA LEU A 156 0.55 -10.72 -0.19
C LEU A 156 0.05 -11.66 0.92
N ASP A 157 -0.63 -11.10 1.92
CA ASP A 157 -1.37 -11.85 2.95
C ASP A 157 -2.80 -12.10 2.46
N LEU A 158 -3.57 -11.04 2.24
CA LEU A 158 -4.96 -11.05 1.78
C LEU A 158 -5.95 -11.71 2.76
N GLN A 159 -5.55 -12.04 3.98
CA GLN A 159 -6.38 -12.60 5.03
C GLN A 159 -6.69 -11.56 6.12
N SER A 160 -5.65 -10.90 6.61
CA SER A 160 -5.73 -9.93 7.68
C SER A 160 -5.26 -8.52 7.27
N ARG A 161 -4.46 -8.43 6.21
CA ARG A 161 -3.86 -7.23 5.66
C ARG A 161 -3.48 -7.45 4.19
N LEU A 162 -3.02 -6.40 3.49
CA LEU A 162 -2.63 -6.52 2.08
C LEU A 162 -1.32 -7.29 1.92
N PHE A 163 -0.23 -6.83 2.55
CA PHE A 163 1.10 -7.44 2.39
C PHE A 163 1.45 -8.35 3.56
N ARG A 164 2.13 -9.44 3.24
CA ARG A 164 2.64 -10.38 4.24
C ARG A 164 3.68 -9.74 5.16
N TYR A 165 4.57 -8.94 4.60
CA TYR A 165 5.57 -8.16 5.31
C TYR A 165 5.21 -6.69 5.18
N PRO A 166 4.80 -6.00 6.25
CA PRO A 166 4.26 -4.65 6.19
C PRO A 166 5.35 -3.59 5.97
N LEU A 167 5.99 -3.66 4.81
CA LEU A 167 6.84 -2.61 4.25
C LEU A 167 6.60 -2.55 2.73
N SER A 168 6.44 -1.35 2.22
CA SER A 168 6.17 -1.09 0.81
C SER A 168 7.33 -1.54 -0.09
N TYR A 169 7.03 -2.34 -1.10
CA TYR A 169 7.96 -2.69 -2.17
C TYR A 169 8.44 -1.46 -2.97
N LEU A 170 7.78 -0.30 -2.82
CA LEU A 170 8.19 0.95 -3.49
C LEU A 170 9.51 1.52 -2.98
N ILE A 171 10.08 0.97 -1.90
CA ILE A 171 11.45 1.24 -1.47
C ILE A 171 12.48 0.94 -2.59
N TYR A 172 12.16 0.03 -3.53
CA TYR A 172 12.98 -0.31 -4.69
C TYR A 172 12.66 0.55 -5.94
N SER A 173 11.65 1.42 -5.88
CA SER A 173 11.18 2.18 -7.04
C SER A 173 12.16 3.26 -7.47
N GLU A 174 12.15 3.57 -8.77
CA GLU A 174 12.91 4.70 -9.32
C GLU A 174 12.52 6.03 -8.65
N ALA A 175 11.23 6.22 -8.36
CA ALA A 175 10.73 7.43 -7.72
C ALA A 175 11.32 7.61 -6.31
N PHE A 176 11.38 6.55 -5.50
CA PHE A 176 12.01 6.57 -4.18
C PHE A 176 13.53 6.82 -4.31
N ASN A 177 14.20 6.13 -5.22
CA ASN A 177 15.63 6.29 -5.45
C ASN A 177 16.01 7.68 -6.02
N ALA A 178 15.06 8.39 -6.64
CA ALA A 178 15.23 9.76 -7.12
C ALA A 178 15.03 10.84 -6.04
N LEU A 179 14.75 10.47 -4.79
CA LEU A 179 14.77 11.39 -3.65
C LEU A 179 16.21 11.92 -3.43
N PRO A 180 16.40 13.18 -2.96
CA PRO A 180 17.69 13.68 -2.52
C PRO A 180 18.34 12.71 -1.52
N GLY A 181 19.67 12.51 -1.61
CA GLY A 181 20.38 11.53 -0.78
C GLY A 181 20.12 11.71 0.71
N THR A 182 20.23 12.95 1.23
CA THR A 182 19.97 13.28 2.63
C THR A 182 18.56 12.91 3.09
N VAL A 183 17.57 13.06 2.21
CA VAL A 183 16.16 12.71 2.50
C VAL A 183 15.98 11.19 2.52
N ARG A 184 16.56 10.51 1.53
CA ARG A 184 16.50 9.04 1.46
C ARG A 184 17.20 8.41 2.66
N ASP A 185 18.37 8.94 3.06
CA ASP A 185 19.10 8.47 4.24
C ASP A 185 18.30 8.69 5.53
N ALA A 186 17.56 9.80 5.64
CA ALA A 186 16.65 10.04 6.76
C ALA A 186 15.49 9.04 6.80
N VAL A 187 14.89 8.69 5.63
CA VAL A 187 13.86 7.64 5.55
C VAL A 187 14.43 6.30 5.99
N TYR A 188 15.60 5.92 5.49
CA TYR A 188 16.26 4.67 5.88
C TYR A 188 16.56 4.63 7.38
N GLY A 189 17.16 5.68 7.94
CA GLY A 189 17.46 5.76 9.36
C GLY A 189 16.20 5.68 10.25
N ARG A 190 15.08 6.28 9.78
CA ARG A 190 13.80 6.16 10.49
C ARG A 190 13.23 4.75 10.41
N LEU A 191 13.30 4.08 9.25
CA LEU A 191 12.92 2.68 9.10
C LEU A 191 13.74 1.78 10.03
N GLU A 192 15.08 1.93 10.07
CA GLU A 192 15.94 1.18 10.97
C GLU A 192 15.55 1.38 12.43
N ALA A 193 15.33 2.63 12.85
CA ALA A 193 14.91 2.94 14.22
C ALA A 193 13.58 2.25 14.58
N VAL A 194 12.60 2.26 13.69
CA VAL A 194 11.32 1.57 13.90
C VAL A 194 11.52 0.05 13.98
N LEU A 195 12.31 -0.52 13.07
CA LEU A 195 12.53 -1.97 13.05
C LEU A 195 13.32 -2.48 14.25
N ALA A 196 14.22 -1.68 14.80
CA ALA A 196 15.01 -2.02 15.99
C ALA A 196 14.26 -1.80 17.32
N ALA A 197 13.22 -0.96 17.34
CA ALA A 197 12.49 -0.64 18.56
C ALA A 197 11.61 -1.82 19.03
N PRO A 198 11.42 -2.01 20.36
CA PRO A 198 10.45 -2.97 20.88
C PRO A 198 9.02 -2.51 20.50
N PRO A 199 8.11 -3.43 20.14
CA PRO A 199 6.77 -3.07 19.64
C PRO A 199 5.81 -2.50 20.71
N ALA A 200 6.24 -2.34 21.94
CA ALA A 200 5.33 -2.20 23.09
C ALA A 200 4.74 -0.80 23.31
N ASP A 201 5.33 0.29 22.80
CA ASP A 201 4.95 1.65 23.22
C ASP A 201 5.05 2.74 22.14
N ASP A 202 5.02 2.39 20.84
CA ASP A 202 5.08 3.40 19.81
C ASP A 202 3.89 3.32 18.83
N ASP A 203 3.74 4.34 18.01
CA ASP A 203 2.74 4.43 16.95
C ASP A 203 2.83 3.28 15.92
N PHE A 204 3.93 2.52 15.93
CA PHE A 204 4.22 1.38 15.06
C PHE A 204 3.97 0.02 15.73
N ALA A 205 3.24 -0.03 16.84
CA ALA A 205 2.93 -1.26 17.57
C ALA A 205 2.17 -2.31 16.74
N VAL A 206 1.53 -1.88 15.63
CA VAL A 206 0.86 -2.79 14.67
C VAL A 206 1.85 -3.71 13.95
N ILE A 207 3.14 -3.34 13.89
CA ILE A 207 4.22 -4.11 13.27
C ILE A 207 4.81 -5.00 14.36
N THR A 208 4.48 -6.28 14.32
CA THR A 208 4.91 -7.25 15.31
C THR A 208 6.43 -7.45 15.32
N LEU A 209 6.98 -8.02 16.39
CA LEU A 209 8.40 -8.37 16.44
C LEU A 209 8.80 -9.28 15.27
N SER A 210 7.97 -10.28 14.95
CA SER A 210 8.21 -11.18 13.81
C SER A 210 8.19 -10.45 12.46
N ASP A 211 7.33 -9.43 12.30
CA ASP A 211 7.33 -8.59 11.09
C ASP A 211 8.64 -7.80 10.99
N ARG A 212 9.08 -7.17 12.10
CA ARG A 212 10.31 -6.37 12.17
C ARG A 212 11.55 -7.21 11.83
N GLU A 213 11.65 -8.40 12.41
CA GLU A 213 12.74 -9.36 12.12
C GLU A 213 12.73 -9.81 10.64
N ALA A 214 11.55 -10.13 10.10
CA ALA A 214 11.42 -10.56 8.71
C ALA A 214 11.77 -9.44 7.73
N ILE A 215 11.27 -8.22 7.97
CA ILE A 215 11.55 -7.03 7.15
C ILE A 215 13.06 -6.72 7.19
N SER A 216 13.67 -6.69 8.38
CA SER A 216 15.11 -6.45 8.54
C SER A 216 15.94 -7.45 7.75
N ALA A 217 15.60 -8.75 7.81
CA ALA A 217 16.30 -9.78 7.06
C ALA A 217 16.10 -9.64 5.54
N ILE A 218 14.90 -9.26 5.06
CA ILE A 218 14.65 -8.98 3.66
C ILE A 218 15.48 -7.78 3.19
N LEU A 219 15.48 -6.68 3.95
CA LEU A 219 16.22 -5.47 3.62
C LEU A 219 17.74 -5.72 3.59
N ALA A 220 18.29 -6.41 4.59
CA ALA A 220 19.72 -6.76 4.62
C ALA A 220 20.14 -7.61 3.41
N ALA A 221 19.26 -8.48 2.92
CA ALA A 221 19.55 -9.32 1.75
C ALA A 221 19.38 -8.58 0.41
N THR A 222 18.45 -7.61 0.33
CA THR A 222 18.04 -6.98 -0.94
C THR A 222 18.56 -5.55 -1.11
N LEU A 223 18.99 -4.90 -0.03
CA LEU A 223 19.62 -3.58 0.03
C LEU A 223 20.87 -3.61 0.95
N PRO A 224 21.85 -4.48 0.70
CA PRO A 224 22.98 -4.70 1.60
C PRO A 224 23.90 -3.47 1.76
N ASP A 225 23.89 -2.55 0.80
CA ASP A 225 24.66 -1.30 0.88
C ASP A 225 24.06 -0.29 1.86
N VAL A 226 22.83 -0.51 2.31
CA VAL A 226 22.07 0.38 3.21
C VAL A 226 21.81 -0.29 4.55
N PHE A 227 21.28 -1.51 4.52
CA PHE A 227 20.93 -2.26 5.72
C PHE A 227 21.94 -3.39 5.96
N THR A 228 22.67 -3.29 7.06
CA THR A 228 23.60 -4.35 7.50
C THR A 228 22.90 -5.29 8.49
N PRO A 229 23.26 -6.59 8.49
CA PRO A 229 22.72 -7.57 9.43
C PRO A 229 22.99 -7.22 10.88
#